data_a779cc89741d5941c594e79106d241b6
#
_entry.id   a779cc89741d5941c594e79106d241b6
#
_cell.length_a   1.000
_cell.length_b   1.000
_cell.length_c   1.000
_cell.angle_alpha   90.00
_cell.angle_beta   90.00
_cell.angle_gamma   90.00
#
_symmetry.space_group_name_H-M   'P 1'
#
loop_
_entity.id
_entity.type
_entity.pdbx_description
1 polymer ?
#
loop_
_entity_poly.entity_id
_entity_poly.type
_entity_poly.pdbx_seq_one_letter_code
_entity_poly.pdbx_strand_id
1 'polypeptide(L)'
;MCSVHPINAQHAPALRAVCGCQVSQLTIELFNRAQAWRAIQDQLFPFLKANLQGGACWVLTLKRRKRTPAQNRRYWGNGVLAQIAAQAVVNGRMFPAEVWHEQFKRLFIGVIELPNGEVIGKSSTELDTKEFCEFSDKVEAYAATELGVTFYDLMPHPELGAR
;
A
#
# COMPACT_ATOMS: atom_id res chain seq x y z
N MET A 1 -22.99 -1.46 48.17
CA MET A 1 -21.55 -1.62 47.93
C MET A 1 -21.38 -2.76 46.94
N CYS A 2 -21.40 -2.47 45.66
CA CYS A 2 -21.14 -3.46 44.58
C CYS A 2 -19.79 -3.14 43.96
N SER A 3 -18.84 -4.04 44.21
CA SER A 3 -17.48 -3.96 43.67
C SER A 3 -17.51 -4.49 42.24
N VAL A 4 -17.21 -3.63 41.26
CA VAL A 4 -17.06 -4.00 39.86
C VAL A 4 -15.57 -4.11 39.58
N HIS A 5 -15.10 -5.30 39.22
CA HIS A 5 -13.74 -5.53 38.74
C HIS A 5 -13.60 -5.04 37.29
N PRO A 6 -12.50 -4.38 36.93
CA PRO A 6 -12.29 -3.93 35.56
C PRO A 6 -11.81 -5.10 34.68
N ILE A 7 -12.53 -5.36 33.61
CA ILE A 7 -12.12 -6.25 32.54
C ILE A 7 -11.07 -5.52 31.67
N ASN A 8 -9.92 -6.14 31.51
CA ASN A 8 -8.75 -5.69 30.77
C ASN A 8 -9.08 -5.47 29.28
N ALA A 9 -9.20 -4.19 28.89
CA ALA A 9 -9.46 -3.76 27.51
C ALA A 9 -8.14 -3.45 26.79
N GLN A 10 -7.47 -4.48 26.32
CA GLN A 10 -6.36 -4.32 25.36
C GLN A 10 -6.77 -4.93 24.02
N HIS A 11 -6.76 -4.08 22.98
CA HIS A 11 -7.05 -4.31 21.54
C HIS A 11 -8.49 -4.01 21.08
N ALA A 12 -8.99 -2.84 21.41
CA ALA A 12 -10.03 -2.21 20.58
C ALA A 12 -9.40 -1.06 19.78
N PRO A 13 -9.57 -0.99 18.44
CA PRO A 13 -9.16 0.18 17.69
C PRO A 13 -10.00 1.38 18.13
N ALA A 14 -9.32 2.44 18.55
CA ALA A 14 -9.92 3.65 19.06
C ALA A 14 -10.84 4.31 18.02
N LEU A 15 -12.14 4.32 18.30
CA LEU A 15 -13.12 5.18 17.63
C LEU A 15 -12.84 6.62 18.07
N ARG A 16 -12.16 7.41 17.24
CA ARG A 16 -12.04 8.85 17.46
C ARG A 16 -13.37 9.51 17.11
N ALA A 17 -14.10 9.92 18.15
CA ALA A 17 -15.23 10.82 18.02
C ALA A 17 -14.72 12.24 17.73
N VAL A 18 -15.04 12.77 16.56
CA VAL A 18 -14.89 14.20 16.23
C VAL A 18 -16.29 14.75 16.00
N CYS A 19 -16.65 15.74 16.79
CA CYS A 19 -17.93 16.44 16.80
C CYS A 19 -18.13 17.22 15.47
N GLY A 20 -19.28 17.04 14.83
CA GLY A 20 -19.71 17.83 13.68
C GLY A 20 -19.62 17.09 12.34
N CYS A 21 -20.77 16.56 11.87
CA CYS A 21 -20.95 15.83 10.60
C CYS A 21 -20.10 14.57 10.48
N GLN A 22 -20.47 13.53 11.21
CA GLN A 22 -19.77 12.24 11.18
C GLN A 22 -20.05 11.53 9.84
N VAL A 23 -19.12 11.62 8.92
CA VAL A 23 -18.98 10.60 7.89
C VAL A 23 -18.37 9.39 8.58
N SER A 24 -19.21 8.53 9.13
CA SER A 24 -18.77 7.27 9.76
C SER A 24 -18.24 6.35 8.67
N GLN A 25 -16.93 6.26 8.53
CA GLN A 25 -16.29 5.32 7.60
C GLN A 25 -15.79 4.10 8.36
N LEU A 26 -16.22 2.92 7.94
CA LEU A 26 -15.69 1.65 8.42
C LEU A 26 -14.80 1.03 7.35
N THR A 27 -13.56 0.72 7.69
CA THR A 27 -12.63 -0.02 6.83
C THR A 27 -12.27 -1.34 7.51
N ILE A 28 -12.53 -2.45 6.83
CA ILE A 28 -12.23 -3.80 7.33
C ILE A 28 -11.29 -4.48 6.34
N GLU A 29 -10.16 -4.99 6.83
CA GLU A 29 -9.25 -5.80 6.01
C GLU A 29 -9.63 -7.29 6.14
N LEU A 30 -9.81 -7.97 5.00
CA LEU A 30 -10.20 -9.37 4.92
C LEU A 30 -9.06 -10.18 4.31
N PHE A 31 -8.48 -11.10 5.11
CA PHE A 31 -7.31 -11.88 4.69
C PHE A 31 -7.64 -13.34 4.33
N ASN A 32 -8.56 -13.95 5.08
CA ASN A 32 -8.99 -15.32 4.84
C ASN A 32 -10.47 -15.50 5.23
N ARG A 33 -11.06 -16.62 4.85
CA ARG A 33 -12.49 -16.89 5.03
C ARG A 33 -12.92 -16.83 6.51
N ALA A 34 -12.15 -17.43 7.41
CA ALA A 34 -12.51 -17.49 8.83
C ALA A 34 -12.45 -16.12 9.51
N GLN A 35 -11.36 -15.37 9.22
CA GLN A 35 -11.20 -14.00 9.73
C GLN A 35 -12.23 -13.05 9.12
N ALA A 36 -12.49 -13.16 7.81
CA ALA A 36 -13.50 -12.34 7.14
C ALA A 36 -14.88 -12.52 7.75
N TRP A 37 -15.27 -13.75 8.06
CA TRP A 37 -16.57 -14.04 8.68
C TRP A 37 -16.69 -13.41 10.08
N ARG A 38 -15.66 -13.52 10.90
CA ARG A 38 -15.62 -12.86 12.21
C ARG A 38 -15.67 -11.34 12.09
N ALA A 39 -14.88 -10.75 11.20
CA ALA A 39 -14.86 -9.30 10.99
C ALA A 39 -16.22 -8.75 10.52
N ILE A 40 -16.94 -9.50 9.69
CA ILE A 40 -18.31 -9.15 9.28
C ILE A 40 -19.26 -9.16 10.49
N GLN A 41 -19.20 -10.21 11.31
CA GLN A 41 -20.08 -10.34 12.47
C GLN A 41 -19.77 -9.32 13.55
N ASP A 42 -18.49 -9.11 13.87
CA ASP A 42 -18.07 -8.34 15.05
C ASP A 42 -17.93 -6.84 14.76
N GLN A 43 -17.71 -6.46 13.49
CA GLN A 43 -17.46 -5.06 13.10
C GLN A 43 -18.51 -4.52 12.13
N LEU A 44 -18.79 -5.23 11.02
CA LEU A 44 -19.68 -4.70 9.99
C LEU A 44 -21.14 -4.68 10.46
N PHE A 45 -21.66 -5.76 11.02
CA PHE A 45 -23.05 -5.80 11.46
C PHE A 45 -23.37 -4.79 12.57
N PRO A 46 -22.57 -4.63 13.64
CA PRO A 46 -22.81 -3.59 14.65
C PRO A 46 -22.75 -2.19 14.05
N PHE A 47 -21.79 -1.92 13.15
CA PHE A 47 -21.68 -0.65 12.46
C PHE A 47 -22.94 -0.33 11.62
N LEU A 48 -23.41 -1.28 10.83
CA LEU A 48 -24.63 -1.11 10.03
C LEU A 48 -25.85 -0.90 10.92
N LYS A 49 -25.99 -1.68 11.99
CA LYS A 49 -27.10 -1.55 12.95
C LYS A 49 -27.14 -0.17 13.60
N ALA A 50 -25.99 0.41 13.93
CA ALA A 50 -25.88 1.73 14.53
C ALA A 50 -26.17 2.87 13.52
N ASN A 51 -25.85 2.70 12.25
CA ASN A 51 -25.85 3.79 11.27
C ASN A 51 -27.00 3.75 10.26
N LEU A 52 -27.69 2.61 10.07
CA LEU A 52 -28.80 2.50 9.12
C LEU A 52 -30.12 3.11 9.61
N GLN A 53 -30.20 3.58 10.85
CA GLN A 53 -31.44 4.11 11.45
C GLN A 53 -31.83 5.51 10.96
N GLY A 54 -30.96 6.20 10.22
CA GLY A 54 -31.14 7.61 9.84
C GLY A 54 -31.66 7.85 8.41
N GLY A 55 -32.11 6.83 7.68
CA GLY A 55 -32.56 6.98 6.29
C GLY A 55 -31.43 7.30 5.28
N ALA A 56 -30.17 7.29 5.70
CA ALA A 56 -29.03 7.50 4.83
C ALA A 56 -28.78 6.26 3.96
N CYS A 57 -28.41 6.47 2.70
CA CYS A 57 -27.98 5.40 1.80
C CYS A 57 -26.49 5.08 2.05
N TRP A 58 -26.21 3.83 2.38
CA TRP A 58 -24.85 3.34 2.57
C TRP A 58 -24.41 2.45 1.41
N VAL A 59 -23.20 2.67 0.92
CA VAL A 59 -22.59 1.85 -0.14
C VAL A 59 -21.46 1.02 0.44
N LEU A 60 -21.60 -0.30 0.36
CA LEU A 60 -20.52 -1.23 0.68
C LEU A 60 -19.68 -1.50 -0.57
N THR A 61 -18.38 -1.16 -0.52
CA THR A 61 -17.47 -1.40 -1.61
C THR A 61 -16.38 -2.40 -1.19
N LEU A 62 -16.28 -3.51 -1.90
CA LEU A 62 -15.19 -4.47 -1.74
C LEU A 62 -14.12 -4.19 -2.79
N LYS A 63 -12.90 -3.90 -2.33
CA LYS A 63 -11.75 -3.68 -3.21
C LYS A 63 -10.64 -4.66 -2.86
N ARG A 64 -10.06 -5.29 -3.88
CA ARG A 64 -8.83 -6.05 -3.68
C ARG A 64 -7.69 -5.11 -3.32
N ARG A 65 -6.91 -5.45 -2.29
CA ARG A 65 -5.72 -4.68 -1.92
C ARG A 65 -4.70 -4.78 -3.05
N LYS A 66 -4.29 -3.65 -3.59
CA LYS A 66 -3.39 -3.60 -4.76
C LYS A 66 -1.93 -3.92 -4.40
N ARG A 67 -1.47 -3.56 -3.19
CA ARG A 67 -0.10 -3.78 -2.72
C ARG A 67 -0.04 -4.09 -1.22
N THR A 68 0.94 -4.89 -0.81
CA THR A 68 1.23 -5.11 0.61
C THR A 68 2.18 -4.05 1.15
N PRO A 69 2.12 -3.71 2.46
CA PRO A 69 3.11 -2.82 3.08
C PRO A 69 4.55 -3.35 2.97
N ALA A 70 4.71 -4.68 2.95
CA ALA A 70 6.01 -5.32 2.79
C ALA A 70 6.62 -5.05 1.41
N GLN A 71 5.83 -5.19 0.33
CA GLN A 71 6.26 -4.84 -1.04
C GLN A 71 6.64 -3.37 -1.16
N ASN A 72 5.82 -2.49 -0.58
CA ASN A 72 6.10 -1.07 -0.60
C ASN A 72 7.38 -0.72 0.16
N ARG A 73 7.62 -1.36 1.31
CA ARG A 73 8.85 -1.18 2.10
C ARG A 73 10.09 -1.70 1.36
N ARG A 74 9.98 -2.89 0.71
CA ARG A 74 11.05 -3.45 -0.11
C ARG A 74 11.44 -2.53 -1.25
N TYR A 75 10.49 -1.88 -1.88
CA TYR A 75 10.74 -1.00 -3.01
C TYR A 75 11.24 0.39 -2.59
N TRP A 76 10.54 1.05 -1.63
CA TRP A 76 10.80 2.44 -1.23
C TRP A 76 11.74 2.59 -0.04
N GLY A 77 11.62 1.79 1.01
CA GLY A 77 12.36 1.97 2.26
C GLY A 77 13.89 1.95 2.06
N ASN A 78 14.61 1.16 2.85
CA ASN A 78 16.03 0.87 2.59
C ASN A 78 16.19 -0.18 1.48
N GLY A 79 15.21 -0.29 0.59
CA GLY A 79 15.11 -1.30 -0.44
C GLY A 79 15.71 -0.86 -1.79
N VAL A 80 15.01 -1.23 -2.86
CA VAL A 80 15.50 -1.10 -4.24
C VAL A 80 15.86 0.34 -4.60
N LEU A 81 14.92 1.28 -4.42
CA LEU A 81 15.15 2.68 -4.84
C LEU A 81 16.22 3.39 -4.01
N ALA A 82 16.29 3.12 -2.71
CA ALA A 82 17.30 3.72 -1.85
C ALA A 82 18.71 3.28 -2.25
N GLN A 83 18.88 1.99 -2.59
CA GLN A 83 20.17 1.47 -3.02
C GLN A 83 20.57 2.00 -4.41
N ILE A 84 19.62 2.17 -5.33
CA ILE A 84 19.85 2.82 -6.61
C ILE A 84 20.27 4.27 -6.42
N ALA A 85 19.54 5.04 -5.61
CA ALA A 85 19.86 6.44 -5.34
C ALA A 85 21.23 6.65 -4.71
N ALA A 86 21.70 5.67 -3.91
CA ALA A 86 23.00 5.70 -3.24
C ALA A 86 24.17 5.31 -4.14
N GLN A 87 23.95 4.58 -5.24
CA GLN A 87 25.01 4.00 -6.05
C GLN A 87 25.01 4.51 -7.50
N ALA A 88 23.84 4.75 -8.08
CA ALA A 88 23.75 5.08 -9.50
C ALA A 88 24.17 6.53 -9.79
N VAL A 89 25.18 6.66 -10.65
CA VAL A 89 25.68 7.95 -11.13
C VAL A 89 25.47 8.06 -12.63
N VAL A 90 24.72 9.06 -13.07
CA VAL A 90 24.47 9.35 -14.48
C VAL A 90 24.97 10.75 -14.81
N ASN A 91 25.86 10.85 -15.80
CA ASN A 91 26.51 12.11 -16.20
C ASN A 91 27.19 12.84 -15.00
N GLY A 92 27.82 12.07 -14.10
CA GLY A 92 28.49 12.59 -12.92
C GLY A 92 27.56 13.07 -11.82
N ARG A 93 26.27 12.76 -11.86
CA ARG A 93 25.25 13.19 -10.88
C ARG A 93 24.54 11.99 -10.29
N MET A 94 24.22 12.10 -9.00
CA MET A 94 23.32 11.21 -8.29
C MET A 94 21.93 11.85 -8.23
N PHE A 95 20.89 11.01 -8.25
CA PHE A 95 19.50 11.45 -8.21
C PHE A 95 18.77 10.80 -7.04
N PRO A 96 17.81 11.51 -6.41
CA PRO A 96 17.01 10.95 -5.33
C PRO A 96 16.06 9.86 -5.82
N ALA A 97 15.57 9.04 -4.89
CA ALA A 97 14.72 7.88 -5.17
C ALA A 97 13.46 8.24 -5.98
N GLU A 98 12.88 9.42 -5.75
CA GLU A 98 11.69 9.91 -6.43
C GLU A 98 11.93 10.14 -7.93
N VAL A 99 13.09 10.67 -8.28
CA VAL A 99 13.51 10.89 -9.68
C VAL A 99 13.71 9.55 -10.38
N TRP A 100 14.37 8.61 -9.71
CA TRP A 100 14.51 7.25 -10.23
C TRP A 100 13.17 6.54 -10.40
N HIS A 101 12.26 6.69 -9.43
CA HIS A 101 10.93 6.13 -9.55
C HIS A 101 10.16 6.69 -10.75
N GLU A 102 10.21 8.00 -10.98
CA GLU A 102 9.58 8.63 -12.14
C GLU A 102 10.17 8.09 -13.46
N GLN A 103 11.48 7.94 -13.53
CA GLN A 103 12.17 7.37 -14.69
C GLN A 103 11.71 5.93 -14.96
N PHE A 104 11.66 5.09 -13.92
CA PHE A 104 11.24 3.69 -14.08
C PHE A 104 9.76 3.54 -14.40
N LYS A 105 8.89 4.42 -13.91
CA LYS A 105 7.48 4.45 -14.34
C LYS A 105 7.38 4.67 -15.85
N ARG A 106 8.12 5.63 -16.37
CA ARG A 106 8.15 5.92 -17.82
C ARG A 106 8.66 4.74 -18.64
N LEU A 107 9.67 4.03 -18.14
CA LEU A 107 10.27 2.90 -18.84
C LEU A 107 9.39 1.63 -18.82
N PHE A 108 8.77 1.31 -17.67
CA PHE A 108 8.21 -0.02 -17.43
C PHE A 108 6.69 -0.06 -17.24
N ILE A 109 6.05 1.06 -16.89
CA ILE A 109 4.59 1.14 -16.73
C ILE A 109 3.95 1.83 -17.93
N GLY A 110 4.63 2.83 -18.46
CA GLY A 110 4.15 3.65 -19.55
C GLY A 110 3.96 5.11 -19.16
N VAL A 111 3.53 5.92 -20.12
CA VAL A 111 3.49 7.37 -20.00
C VAL A 111 2.09 7.93 -20.23
N ILE A 112 1.85 9.12 -19.69
CA ILE A 112 0.68 9.96 -19.94
C ILE A 112 1.20 11.31 -20.41
N GLU A 113 0.66 11.81 -21.50
CA GLU A 113 0.93 13.16 -22.00
C GLU A 113 -0.02 14.15 -21.31
N LEU A 114 0.54 15.22 -20.76
CA LEU A 114 -0.19 16.31 -20.14
C LEU A 114 -0.66 17.32 -21.19
N PRO A 115 -1.67 18.15 -20.91
CA PRO A 115 -2.15 19.18 -21.85
C PRO A 115 -1.11 20.21 -22.28
N ASN A 116 -0.03 20.36 -21.52
CA ASN A 116 1.11 21.24 -21.84
C ASN A 116 2.18 20.54 -22.71
N GLY A 117 1.96 19.28 -23.14
CA GLY A 117 2.90 18.47 -23.91
C GLY A 117 3.98 17.76 -23.06
N GLU A 118 4.00 17.96 -21.75
CA GLU A 118 4.90 17.20 -20.88
C GLU A 118 4.44 15.76 -20.72
N VAL A 119 5.41 14.86 -20.56
CA VAL A 119 5.17 13.43 -20.41
C VAL A 119 5.53 12.99 -19.00
N ILE A 120 4.59 12.34 -18.32
CA ILE A 120 4.80 11.76 -16.99
C ILE A 120 4.57 10.25 -17.00
N GLY A 121 5.20 9.53 -16.09
CA GLY A 121 4.96 8.10 -15.90
C GLY A 121 3.56 7.84 -15.31
N LYS A 122 2.88 6.80 -15.81
CA LYS A 122 1.64 6.33 -15.21
C LYS A 122 1.81 6.00 -13.74
N SER A 123 0.73 6.09 -12.98
CA SER A 123 0.79 5.83 -11.54
C SER A 123 1.09 4.36 -11.23
N SER A 124 2.13 4.11 -10.45
CA SER A 124 2.42 2.77 -9.94
C SER A 124 1.39 2.26 -8.90
N THR A 125 0.49 3.14 -8.43
CA THR A 125 -0.58 2.76 -7.50
C THR A 125 -1.72 1.99 -8.17
N GLU A 126 -1.78 2.01 -9.51
CA GLU A 126 -2.77 1.27 -10.30
C GLU A 126 -2.39 -0.20 -10.48
N LEU A 127 -1.11 -0.52 -10.32
CA LEU A 127 -0.60 -1.88 -10.44
C LEU A 127 -1.17 -2.78 -9.32
N ASP A 128 -1.55 -3.99 -9.68
CA ASP A 128 -1.88 -5.02 -8.70
C ASP A 128 -0.61 -5.58 -8.03
N THR A 129 -0.78 -6.52 -7.09
CA THR A 129 0.33 -7.12 -6.36
C THR A 129 1.34 -7.81 -7.28
N LYS A 130 0.86 -8.56 -8.29
CA LYS A 130 1.71 -9.29 -9.23
C LYS A 130 2.42 -8.35 -10.18
N GLU A 131 1.68 -7.42 -10.79
CA GLU A 131 2.23 -6.40 -11.68
C GLU A 131 3.29 -5.55 -11.00
N PHE A 132 3.10 -5.24 -9.70
CA PHE A 132 4.08 -4.48 -8.93
C PHE A 132 5.35 -5.30 -8.62
N CYS A 133 5.24 -6.61 -8.38
CA CYS A 133 6.41 -7.48 -8.28
C CYS A 133 7.19 -7.50 -9.59
N GLU A 134 6.51 -7.74 -10.71
CA GLU A 134 7.13 -7.73 -12.05
C GLU A 134 7.79 -6.38 -12.39
N PHE A 135 7.15 -5.27 -11.99
CA PHE A 135 7.74 -3.94 -12.13
C PHE A 135 9.01 -3.79 -11.29
N SER A 136 8.98 -4.21 -10.00
CA SER A 136 10.15 -4.16 -9.12
C SER A 136 11.31 -5.00 -9.65
N ASP A 137 11.03 -6.21 -10.15
CA ASP A 137 12.03 -7.10 -10.73
C ASP A 137 12.70 -6.49 -11.99
N LYS A 138 11.90 -5.84 -12.84
CA LYS A 138 12.44 -5.11 -14.01
C LYS A 138 13.33 -3.94 -13.60
N VAL A 139 12.95 -3.20 -12.55
CA VAL A 139 13.76 -2.10 -12.00
C VAL A 139 15.08 -2.62 -11.45
N GLU A 140 15.05 -3.72 -10.68
CA GLU A 140 16.26 -4.35 -10.14
C GLU A 140 17.19 -4.85 -11.24
N ALA A 141 16.64 -5.57 -12.22
CA ALA A 141 17.40 -6.05 -13.37
C ALA A 141 18.06 -4.90 -14.15
N TYR A 142 17.30 -3.87 -14.47
CA TYR A 142 17.82 -2.69 -15.17
C TYR A 142 18.91 -1.98 -14.36
N ALA A 143 18.71 -1.78 -13.08
CA ALA A 143 19.68 -1.10 -12.23
C ALA A 143 20.99 -1.90 -12.09
N ALA A 144 20.89 -3.22 -12.03
CA ALA A 144 22.08 -4.08 -11.99
C ALA A 144 22.85 -4.08 -13.31
N THR A 145 22.14 -4.14 -14.47
CA THR A 145 22.78 -4.26 -15.79
C THR A 145 23.24 -2.92 -16.37
N GLU A 146 22.39 -1.90 -16.29
CA GLU A 146 22.63 -0.61 -16.96
C GLU A 146 23.27 0.43 -16.04
N LEU A 147 22.99 0.37 -14.71
CA LEU A 147 23.51 1.35 -13.76
C LEU A 147 24.64 0.79 -12.89
N GLY A 148 24.94 -0.50 -12.97
CA GLY A 148 25.99 -1.16 -12.21
C GLY A 148 25.71 -1.23 -10.71
N VAL A 149 24.44 -1.16 -10.29
CA VAL A 149 24.03 -1.20 -8.90
C VAL A 149 24.12 -2.62 -8.36
N THR A 150 24.74 -2.79 -7.20
CA THR A 150 24.77 -4.05 -6.47
C THR A 150 23.78 -3.98 -5.32
N PHE A 151 22.82 -4.90 -5.29
CA PHE A 151 21.80 -4.95 -4.24
C PHE A 151 22.27 -5.83 -3.08
N TYR A 152 22.15 -5.30 -1.86
CA TYR A 152 22.49 -5.98 -0.61
C TYR A 152 21.24 -6.07 0.28
N ASP A 153 21.06 -7.19 0.97
CA ASP A 153 20.03 -7.39 2.00
C ASP A 153 18.60 -7.02 1.56
N LEU A 154 18.28 -7.19 0.28
CA LEU A 154 16.90 -7.05 -0.17
C LEU A 154 16.04 -8.13 0.48
N MET A 155 15.01 -7.72 1.20
CA MET A 155 14.01 -8.65 1.72
C MET A 155 13.42 -9.44 0.54
N PRO A 156 13.28 -10.78 0.65
CA PRO A 156 12.67 -11.58 -0.42
C PRO A 156 11.26 -11.07 -0.74
N HIS A 157 10.83 -11.27 -1.98
CA HIS A 157 9.46 -10.94 -2.36
C HIS A 157 8.47 -11.73 -1.47
N PRO A 158 7.56 -11.05 -0.77
CA PRO A 158 6.64 -11.72 0.15
C PRO A 158 5.69 -12.71 -0.54
N GLU A 159 5.57 -12.63 -1.86
CA GLU A 159 4.75 -13.52 -2.68
C GLU A 159 5.45 -14.83 -3.10
N LEU A 160 6.79 -14.86 -3.09
CA LEU A 160 7.56 -16.03 -3.54
C LEU A 160 7.88 -17.03 -2.41
N GLY A 161 7.63 -16.66 -1.16
CA GLY A 161 7.92 -17.48 0.02
C GLY A 161 6.79 -18.40 0.49
N ALA A 162 5.62 -18.39 -0.13
CA ALA A 162 4.46 -19.20 0.25
C ALA A 162 4.26 -20.36 -0.73
N ARG A 163 5.16 -21.34 -0.73
CA ARG A 163 4.92 -22.69 -1.26
C ARG A 163 4.92 -23.69 -0.12
#